data_bc3a1cd8dabcce925ec3a840a04c1b04
#
_entry.id   bc3a1cd8dabcce925ec3a840a04c1b04
#
_cell.length_a   1.000
_cell.length_b   1.000
_cell.length_c   1.000
_cell.angle_alpha   90.00
_cell.angle_beta   90.00
_cell.angle_gamma   90.00
#
_symmetry.space_group_name_H-M   'P 1'
#
loop_
_entity.id
_entity.type
_entity.pdbx_description
1 polymer ?
#
loop_
_entity_poly.entity_id
_entity_poly.type
_entity_poly.pdbx_seq_one_letter_code
_entity_poly.pdbx_strand_id
1 'polypeptide(L)'
;MEFFNQTGSVALGSRLRHLSAMVTEDAAKIYKLYAIEDFSPKWFPVFFVLSHEGPASVTDIANKIGHSQPSVTKIIREMTVAGLLEDDPDTNDKRKKRVKLAQKGILLNDSMKVAFQDTEAAIDYINEAATLNLWEALAEWEFLLEQKSLFRRVQEQKKKREQRNVKIVDYEPKYRDYFEKLNKAWIAEYFVLEDLDRQIL
;
A
#
# COMPACT_ATOMS: atom_id res chain seq x y z
N MET A 1 9.86 15.95 16.78
CA MET A 1 9.07 14.68 16.74
C MET A 1 8.00 14.55 17.82
N GLU A 2 7.66 15.65 18.46
CA GLU A 2 6.66 15.72 19.55
C GLU A 2 5.27 15.21 19.11
N PHE A 3 4.84 15.55 17.90
CA PHE A 3 3.56 15.09 17.34
C PHE A 3 3.40 13.56 17.35
N PHE A 4 4.42 12.80 16.93
CA PHE A 4 4.34 11.33 16.90
C PHE A 4 4.37 10.72 18.30
N ASN A 5 5.01 11.38 19.28
CA ASN A 5 5.00 10.94 20.67
C ASN A 5 3.62 11.15 21.31
N GLN A 6 2.93 12.25 20.97
CA GLN A 6 1.59 12.54 21.47
C GLN A 6 0.52 11.66 20.82
N THR A 7 0.61 11.40 19.54
CA THR A 7 -0.39 10.63 18.80
C THR A 7 -0.19 9.12 18.89
N GLY A 8 1.03 8.67 19.17
CA GLY A 8 1.36 7.24 19.24
C GLY A 8 1.12 6.49 17.92
N SER A 9 0.78 5.21 18.04
CA SER A 9 0.62 4.30 16.89
C SER A 9 -0.54 4.66 15.94
N VAL A 10 -1.48 5.48 16.38
CA VAL A 10 -2.58 5.97 15.50
C VAL A 10 -2.04 6.78 14.33
N ALA A 11 -0.90 7.47 14.50
CA ALA A 11 -0.25 8.24 13.45
C ALA A 11 0.71 7.42 12.56
N LEU A 12 0.67 6.07 12.60
CA LEU A 12 1.60 5.21 11.86
C LEU A 12 1.70 5.58 10.37
N GLY A 13 0.57 5.76 9.69
CA GLY A 13 0.57 6.13 8.28
C GLY A 13 1.23 7.49 8.00
N SER A 14 1.10 8.45 8.91
CA SER A 14 1.77 9.75 8.81
C SER A 14 3.27 9.64 9.08
N ARG A 15 3.67 8.77 10.02
CA ARG A 15 5.08 8.51 10.34
C ARG A 15 5.82 7.81 9.20
N LEU A 16 5.19 6.80 8.57
CA LEU A 16 5.73 6.13 7.39
C LEU A 16 5.89 7.10 6.22
N ARG A 17 4.91 7.98 6.00
CA ARG A 17 5.00 9.02 4.96
C ARG A 17 6.14 10.01 5.21
N HIS A 18 6.33 10.42 6.45
CA HIS A 18 7.45 11.30 6.83
C HIS A 18 8.80 10.63 6.59
N LEU A 19 8.97 9.37 7.01
CA LEU A 19 10.18 8.60 6.75
C LEU A 19 10.42 8.41 5.25
N SER A 20 9.41 8.05 4.49
CA SER A 20 9.47 7.94 3.03
C SER A 20 9.91 9.24 2.37
N ALA A 21 9.41 10.40 2.85
CA ALA A 21 9.81 11.70 2.31
C ALA A 21 11.31 11.98 2.55
N MET A 22 11.84 11.68 3.75
CA MET A 22 13.26 11.83 4.06
C MET A 22 14.14 10.99 3.13
N VAL A 23 13.82 9.71 2.97
CA VAL A 23 14.57 8.80 2.09
C VAL A 23 14.49 9.25 0.63
N THR A 24 13.33 9.72 0.16
CA THR A 24 13.15 10.19 -1.21
C THR A 24 13.90 11.50 -1.49
N GLU A 25 13.97 12.39 -0.51
CA GLU A 25 14.75 13.63 -0.65
C GLU A 25 16.24 13.35 -0.80
N ASP A 26 16.76 12.41 -0.02
CA ASP A 26 18.17 11.99 -0.11
C ASP A 26 18.46 11.22 -1.40
N ALA A 27 17.52 10.43 -1.92
CA ALA A 27 17.68 9.75 -3.21
C ALA A 27 17.99 10.73 -4.35
N ALA A 28 17.36 11.90 -4.38
CA ALA A 28 17.68 12.93 -5.39
C ALA A 28 19.09 13.50 -5.25
N LYS A 29 19.63 13.59 -4.03
CA LYS A 29 21.01 14.02 -3.77
C LYS A 29 22.00 12.91 -4.17
N ILE A 30 21.68 11.66 -3.88
CA ILE A 30 22.47 10.48 -4.27
C ILE A 30 22.61 10.44 -5.79
N TYR A 31 21.53 10.57 -6.55
CA TYR A 31 21.62 10.57 -8.02
C TYR A 31 22.59 11.64 -8.55
N LYS A 32 22.56 12.83 -7.98
CA LYS A 32 23.52 13.91 -8.36
C LYS A 32 24.98 13.54 -8.04
N LEU A 33 25.21 12.84 -6.92
CA LEU A 33 26.56 12.38 -6.54
C LEU A 33 27.17 11.46 -7.58
N TYR A 34 26.35 10.66 -8.28
CA TYR A 34 26.79 9.75 -9.35
C TYR A 34 26.61 10.33 -10.76
N ALA A 35 26.51 11.65 -10.88
CA ALA A 35 26.24 12.35 -12.13
C ALA A 35 25.05 11.82 -12.92
N ILE A 36 24.03 11.34 -12.18
CA ILE A 36 22.74 10.92 -12.72
C ILE A 36 21.84 12.14 -12.76
N GLU A 37 21.90 12.87 -13.86
CA GLU A 37 21.11 14.07 -14.09
C GLU A 37 19.72 13.70 -14.63
N ASP A 38 18.73 14.55 -14.34
CA ASP A 38 17.37 14.45 -14.87
C ASP A 38 16.63 13.13 -14.53
N PHE A 39 17.02 12.43 -13.46
CA PHE A 39 16.34 11.24 -12.99
C PHE A 39 15.52 11.52 -11.72
N SER A 40 14.23 11.26 -11.80
CA SER A 40 13.34 11.43 -10.64
C SER A 40 13.30 10.16 -9.77
N PRO A 41 13.45 10.25 -8.42
CA PRO A 41 13.36 9.08 -7.53
C PRO A 41 12.10 8.23 -7.73
N LYS A 42 10.97 8.84 -8.07
CA LYS A 42 9.71 8.11 -8.34
C LYS A 42 9.76 7.21 -9.58
N TRP A 43 10.76 7.38 -10.47
CA TRP A 43 10.94 6.55 -11.66
C TRP A 43 11.71 5.26 -11.37
N PHE A 44 12.40 5.20 -10.21
CA PHE A 44 13.24 4.07 -9.84
C PHE A 44 12.56 2.71 -9.99
N PRO A 45 11.33 2.45 -9.47
CA PRO A 45 10.75 1.11 -9.57
C PRO A 45 10.52 0.67 -11.03
N VAL A 46 10.07 1.58 -11.90
CA VAL A 46 9.87 1.30 -13.33
C VAL A 46 11.20 1.07 -14.04
N PHE A 47 12.18 1.93 -13.78
CA PHE A 47 13.53 1.78 -14.33
C PHE A 47 14.15 0.45 -13.92
N PHE A 48 14.05 0.09 -12.65
CA PHE A 48 14.60 -1.15 -12.10
C PHE A 48 14.02 -2.38 -12.81
N VAL A 49 12.70 -2.45 -12.95
CA VAL A 49 12.05 -3.56 -13.67
C VAL A 49 12.57 -3.67 -15.10
N LEU A 50 12.58 -2.56 -15.85
CA LEU A 50 12.98 -2.57 -17.25
C LEU A 50 14.47 -2.85 -17.45
N SER A 51 15.32 -2.46 -16.50
CA SER A 51 16.78 -2.72 -16.58
C SER A 51 17.15 -4.17 -16.28
N HIS A 52 16.36 -4.87 -15.45
CA HIS A 52 16.66 -6.25 -15.03
C HIS A 52 15.90 -7.31 -15.84
N GLU A 53 14.70 -7.00 -16.29
CA GLU A 53 13.81 -7.98 -16.93
C GLU A 53 13.57 -7.69 -18.41
N GLY A 54 14.02 -6.51 -18.87
CA GLY A 54 13.81 -6.10 -20.24
C GLY A 54 12.42 -5.51 -20.49
N PRO A 55 11.96 -5.52 -21.74
CA PRO A 55 10.70 -4.89 -22.16
C PRO A 55 9.49 -5.46 -21.40
N ALA A 56 8.58 -4.58 -20.96
CA ALA A 56 7.39 -4.98 -20.22
C ALA A 56 6.16 -4.10 -20.55
N SER A 57 4.96 -4.62 -20.30
CA SER A 57 3.73 -3.82 -20.44
C SER A 57 3.48 -2.99 -19.16
N VAL A 58 2.66 -1.93 -19.30
CA VAL A 58 2.22 -1.12 -18.14
C VAL A 58 1.60 -1.99 -17.05
N THR A 59 0.78 -2.97 -17.45
CA THR A 59 0.10 -3.88 -16.51
C THR A 59 1.09 -4.77 -15.77
N ASP A 60 2.07 -5.34 -16.46
CA ASP A 60 3.08 -6.22 -15.85
C ASP A 60 3.94 -5.44 -14.85
N ILE A 61 4.39 -4.23 -15.25
CA ILE A 61 5.14 -3.34 -14.35
C ILE A 61 4.30 -2.98 -13.12
N ALA A 62 3.04 -2.55 -13.31
CA ALA A 62 2.15 -2.14 -12.23
C ALA A 62 1.94 -3.26 -11.20
N ASN A 63 1.66 -4.48 -11.67
CA ASN A 63 1.50 -5.66 -10.81
C ASN A 63 2.79 -5.96 -10.03
N LYS A 64 3.94 -5.85 -10.69
CA LYS A 64 5.24 -6.19 -10.09
C LYS A 64 5.65 -5.23 -8.99
N ILE A 65 5.46 -3.92 -9.20
CA ILE A 65 5.86 -2.89 -8.22
C ILE A 65 4.73 -2.52 -7.24
N GLY A 66 3.56 -3.19 -7.30
CA GLY A 66 2.43 -2.94 -6.42
C GLY A 66 1.78 -1.55 -6.61
N HIS A 67 1.91 -0.96 -7.80
CA HIS A 67 1.35 0.35 -8.11
C HIS A 67 0.10 0.24 -9.00
N SER A 68 -0.75 1.29 -8.95
CA SER A 68 -1.88 1.37 -9.88
C SER A 68 -1.42 1.61 -11.33
N GLN A 69 -2.11 1.04 -12.30
CA GLN A 69 -1.80 1.25 -13.73
C GLN A 69 -1.78 2.74 -14.14
N PRO A 70 -2.70 3.60 -13.67
CA PRO A 70 -2.62 5.04 -13.96
C PRO A 70 -1.33 5.69 -13.45
N SER A 71 -0.85 5.29 -12.27
CA SER A 71 0.41 5.78 -11.71
C SER A 71 1.60 5.38 -12.57
N VAL A 72 1.68 4.10 -12.96
CA VAL A 72 2.75 3.60 -13.84
C VAL A 72 2.69 4.24 -15.22
N THR A 73 1.50 4.41 -15.79
CA THR A 73 1.33 5.11 -17.07
C THR A 73 1.90 6.53 -17.03
N LYS A 74 1.65 7.26 -15.92
CA LYS A 74 2.19 8.60 -15.73
C LYS A 74 3.73 8.58 -15.66
N ILE A 75 4.30 7.65 -14.90
CA ILE A 75 5.76 7.48 -14.77
C ILE A 75 6.38 7.16 -16.15
N ILE A 76 5.85 6.19 -16.86
CA ILE A 76 6.33 5.80 -18.19
C ILE A 76 6.31 6.99 -19.15
N ARG A 77 5.22 7.74 -19.17
CA ARG A 77 5.11 8.95 -20.01
C ARG A 77 6.20 9.97 -19.67
N GLU A 78 6.43 10.25 -18.40
CA GLU A 78 7.47 11.19 -17.96
C GLU A 78 8.86 10.69 -18.37
N MET A 79 9.16 9.41 -18.19
CA MET A 79 10.43 8.80 -18.56
C MET A 79 10.64 8.78 -20.10
N THR A 80 9.56 8.57 -20.88
CA THR A 80 9.62 8.65 -22.34
C THR A 80 9.92 10.08 -22.81
N VAL A 81 9.29 11.09 -22.20
CA VAL A 81 9.58 12.50 -22.48
C VAL A 81 11.04 12.85 -22.12
N ALA A 82 11.60 12.26 -21.05
CA ALA A 82 13.01 12.40 -20.68
C ALA A 82 13.97 11.62 -21.60
N GLY A 83 13.46 10.83 -22.55
CA GLY A 83 14.25 10.02 -23.48
C GLY A 83 14.86 8.76 -22.86
N LEU A 84 14.37 8.34 -21.69
CA LEU A 84 14.86 7.14 -21.00
C LEU A 84 14.16 5.87 -21.46
N LEU A 85 12.92 5.98 -21.96
CA LEU A 85 12.11 4.87 -22.46
C LEU A 85 11.69 5.11 -23.89
N GLU A 86 11.46 4.01 -24.60
CA GLU A 86 10.84 3.97 -25.92
C GLU A 86 9.84 2.83 -26.03
N ASP A 87 8.93 2.90 -27.01
CA ASP A 87 8.02 1.81 -27.32
C ASP A 87 8.81 0.59 -27.84
N ASP A 88 8.44 -0.61 -27.38
CA ASP A 88 9.01 -1.85 -27.89
C ASP A 88 8.12 -2.40 -29.02
N PRO A 89 8.59 -2.35 -30.28
CA PRO A 89 7.81 -2.82 -31.43
C PRO A 89 7.75 -4.35 -31.54
N ASP A 90 8.62 -5.06 -30.82
CA ASP A 90 8.80 -6.51 -30.95
C ASP A 90 7.78 -7.29 -30.11
N THR A 91 6.49 -7.10 -30.39
CA THR A 91 5.42 -7.83 -29.75
C THR A 91 4.69 -8.72 -30.75
N ASN A 92 4.63 -10.02 -30.49
CA ASN A 92 3.76 -10.97 -31.19
C ASN A 92 2.25 -10.64 -31.00
N ASP A 93 1.94 -9.79 -30.01
CA ASP A 93 0.58 -9.30 -29.74
C ASP A 93 0.55 -7.76 -29.79
N LYS A 94 0.16 -7.22 -30.92
CA LYS A 94 0.00 -5.77 -31.16
C LYS A 94 -1.00 -5.07 -30.21
N ARG A 95 -1.74 -5.82 -29.40
CA ARG A 95 -2.71 -5.28 -28.43
C ARG A 95 -2.03 -4.87 -27.11
N LYS A 96 -0.84 -5.40 -26.81
CA LYS A 96 -0.10 -5.10 -25.57
C LYS A 96 1.03 -4.13 -25.91
N LYS A 97 0.79 -2.85 -25.63
CA LYS A 97 1.84 -1.84 -25.71
C LYS A 97 2.91 -2.12 -24.65
N ARG A 98 4.14 -2.44 -25.09
CA ARG A 98 5.30 -2.66 -24.20
C ARG A 98 6.26 -1.48 -24.35
N VAL A 99 7.02 -1.25 -23.30
CA VAL A 99 8.09 -0.25 -23.27
C VAL A 99 9.40 -0.90 -22.88
N LYS A 100 10.50 -0.31 -23.31
CA LYS A 100 11.87 -0.72 -22.97
C LYS A 100 12.73 0.50 -22.68
N LEU A 101 13.92 0.27 -22.13
CA LEU A 101 14.92 1.32 -22.01
C LEU A 101 15.36 1.78 -23.41
N ALA A 102 15.32 3.10 -23.63
CA ALA A 102 15.96 3.73 -24.77
C ALA A 102 17.49 3.77 -24.56
N GLN A 103 18.26 4.12 -25.58
CA GLN A 103 19.73 4.17 -25.51
C GLN A 103 20.23 5.02 -24.33
N LYS A 104 19.60 6.18 -24.06
CA LYS A 104 19.92 7.01 -22.88
C LYS A 104 19.70 6.26 -21.57
N GLY A 105 18.62 5.48 -21.46
CA GLY A 105 18.33 4.67 -20.28
C GLY A 105 19.32 3.53 -20.09
N ILE A 106 19.75 2.88 -21.19
CA ILE A 106 20.75 1.82 -21.14
C ILE A 106 22.11 2.37 -20.67
N LEU A 107 22.56 3.51 -21.21
CA LEU A 107 23.82 4.15 -20.80
C LEU A 107 23.81 4.57 -19.32
N LEU A 108 22.63 4.93 -18.78
CA LEU A 108 22.50 5.30 -17.38
C LEU A 108 22.62 4.10 -16.42
N ASN A 109 22.40 2.88 -16.92
CA ASN A 109 22.31 1.69 -16.07
C ASN A 109 23.60 1.40 -15.28
N ASP A 110 24.77 1.66 -15.84
CA ASP A 110 26.04 1.39 -15.14
C ASP A 110 26.26 2.35 -13.96
N SER A 111 25.98 3.64 -14.12
CA SER A 111 26.01 4.60 -13.02
C SER A 111 24.95 4.28 -11.96
N MET A 112 23.76 3.84 -12.38
CA MET A 112 22.69 3.39 -11.48
C MET A 112 23.09 2.18 -10.66
N LYS A 113 23.76 1.18 -11.23
CA LYS A 113 24.23 0.00 -10.50
C LYS A 113 25.15 0.38 -9.34
N VAL A 114 26.12 1.26 -9.58
CA VAL A 114 27.03 1.72 -8.53
C VAL A 114 26.27 2.49 -7.45
N ALA A 115 25.39 3.42 -7.83
CA ALA A 115 24.58 4.16 -6.89
C ALA A 115 23.69 3.24 -6.03
N PHE A 116 23.15 2.17 -6.61
CA PHE A 116 22.33 1.19 -5.88
C PHE A 116 23.17 0.38 -4.89
N GLN A 117 24.34 -0.11 -5.28
CA GLN A 117 25.25 -0.84 -4.40
C GLN A 117 25.65 -0.02 -3.17
N ASP A 118 26.05 1.24 -3.39
CA ASP A 118 26.43 2.11 -2.27
C ASP A 118 25.23 2.52 -1.41
N THR A 119 24.03 2.66 -2.02
CA THR A 119 22.81 2.92 -1.27
C THR A 119 22.40 1.70 -0.41
N GLU A 120 22.49 0.49 -0.96
CA GLU A 120 22.24 -0.76 -0.25
C GLU A 120 23.20 -0.90 0.94
N ALA A 121 24.50 -0.72 0.72
CA ALA A 121 25.49 -0.78 1.78
C ALA A 121 25.23 0.27 2.90
N ALA A 122 24.78 1.48 2.53
CA ALA A 122 24.43 2.51 3.49
C ALA A 122 23.18 2.14 4.31
N ILE A 123 22.18 1.52 3.68
CA ILE A 123 20.98 1.03 4.36
C ILE A 123 21.33 -0.13 5.31
N ASP A 124 22.19 -1.05 4.89
CA ASP A 124 22.67 -2.15 5.73
C ASP A 124 23.41 -1.63 6.96
N TYR A 125 24.30 -0.63 6.79
CA TYR A 125 24.96 0.03 7.90
C TYR A 125 23.97 0.68 8.90
N ILE A 126 22.87 1.28 8.41
CA ILE A 126 21.83 1.84 9.28
C ILE A 126 21.11 0.71 10.01
N ASN A 127 20.79 -0.40 9.34
CA ASN A 127 20.13 -1.56 9.94
C ASN A 127 21.00 -2.23 11.02
N GLU A 128 22.32 -2.32 10.80
CA GLU A 128 23.25 -2.85 11.81
C GLU A 128 23.31 -1.96 13.06
N ALA A 129 23.23 -0.64 12.88
CA ALA A 129 23.22 0.32 14.00
C ALA A 129 21.87 0.41 14.70
N ALA A 130 20.79 -0.02 14.07
CA ALA A 130 19.44 0.02 14.61
C ALA A 130 19.16 -1.19 15.50
N THR A 131 18.30 -1.00 16.51
CA THR A 131 17.84 -2.11 17.38
C THR A 131 16.93 -3.10 16.63
N LEU A 132 16.22 -2.62 15.61
CA LEU A 132 15.28 -3.40 14.81
C LEU A 132 15.58 -3.18 13.33
N ASN A 133 15.60 -4.26 12.57
CA ASN A 133 15.72 -4.20 11.11
C ASN A 133 14.41 -3.70 10.51
N LEU A 134 14.44 -2.50 9.90
CA LEU A 134 13.24 -1.90 9.33
C LEU A 134 12.73 -2.66 8.10
N TRP A 135 13.63 -3.20 7.27
CA TRP A 135 13.26 -3.94 6.06
C TRP A 135 12.46 -5.20 6.40
N GLU A 136 12.94 -5.97 7.37
CA GLU A 136 12.23 -7.17 7.84
C GLU A 136 10.91 -6.80 8.51
N ALA A 137 10.88 -5.74 9.33
CA ALA A 137 9.66 -5.28 9.96
C ALA A 137 8.59 -4.83 8.95
N LEU A 138 8.98 -4.17 7.85
CA LEU A 138 8.05 -3.80 6.79
C LEU A 138 7.47 -5.04 6.09
N ALA A 139 8.30 -6.01 5.73
CA ALA A 139 7.86 -7.26 5.10
C ALA A 139 6.87 -8.04 5.99
N GLU A 140 7.12 -8.10 7.30
CA GLU A 140 6.20 -8.73 8.25
C GLU A 140 4.86 -7.97 8.33
N TRP A 141 4.90 -6.62 8.37
CA TRP A 141 3.68 -5.82 8.40
C TRP A 141 2.85 -5.95 7.14
N GLU A 142 3.49 -5.96 5.96
CA GLU A 142 2.83 -6.17 4.67
C GLU A 142 2.13 -7.53 4.66
N PHE A 143 2.82 -8.60 5.02
CA PHE A 143 2.23 -9.93 5.14
C PHE A 143 1.01 -9.95 6.08
N LEU A 144 1.12 -9.36 7.28
CA LEU A 144 0.04 -9.34 8.25
C LEU A 144 -1.17 -8.52 7.76
N LEU A 145 -0.95 -7.47 6.99
CA LEU A 145 -2.02 -6.65 6.42
C LEU A 145 -2.71 -7.33 5.23
N GLU A 146 -1.99 -8.13 4.45
CA GLU A 146 -2.57 -9.00 3.42
C GLU A 146 -3.47 -10.09 4.02
N GLN A 147 -3.03 -10.73 5.09
CA GLN A 147 -3.85 -11.74 5.81
C GLN A 147 -5.14 -11.12 6.36
N LYS A 148 -5.04 -9.93 6.93
CA LYS A 148 -6.20 -9.22 7.47
C LYS A 148 -5.96 -7.72 7.48
N SER A 149 -6.76 -6.97 6.72
CA SER A 149 -6.63 -5.52 6.62
C SER A 149 -6.79 -4.82 7.99
N LEU A 150 -6.15 -3.66 8.14
CA LEU A 150 -6.29 -2.82 9.34
C LEU A 150 -7.76 -2.49 9.62
N PHE A 151 -8.56 -2.24 8.58
CA PHE A 151 -9.99 -1.97 8.72
C PHE A 151 -10.73 -3.11 9.44
N ARG A 152 -10.52 -4.37 9.00
CA ARG A 152 -11.14 -5.53 9.66
C ARG A 152 -10.69 -5.68 11.11
N ARG A 153 -9.41 -5.43 11.40
CA ARG A 153 -8.90 -5.45 12.78
C ARG A 153 -9.58 -4.39 13.65
N VAL A 154 -9.79 -3.18 13.12
CA VAL A 154 -10.49 -2.10 13.83
C VAL A 154 -11.96 -2.45 14.07
N GLN A 155 -12.64 -3.04 13.08
CA GLN A 155 -14.04 -3.52 13.25
C GLN A 155 -14.15 -4.54 14.39
N GLU A 156 -13.21 -5.46 14.51
CA GLU A 156 -13.19 -6.44 15.60
C GLU A 156 -12.97 -5.78 16.96
N GLN A 157 -12.05 -4.82 17.04
CA GLN A 157 -11.84 -4.08 18.30
C GLN A 157 -13.08 -3.25 18.68
N LYS A 158 -13.75 -2.63 17.69
CA LYS A 158 -15.03 -1.94 17.90
C LYS A 158 -16.07 -2.91 18.47
N LYS A 159 -16.27 -4.06 17.82
CA LYS A 159 -17.21 -5.08 18.28
C LYS A 159 -16.92 -5.57 19.70
N LYS A 160 -15.65 -5.86 20.00
CA LYS A 160 -15.22 -6.26 21.36
C LYS A 160 -15.51 -5.18 22.40
N ARG A 161 -15.27 -3.91 22.08
CA ARG A 161 -15.57 -2.79 22.97
C ARG A 161 -17.07 -2.66 23.22
N GLU A 162 -17.88 -2.80 22.16
CA GLU A 162 -19.35 -2.72 22.26
C GLU A 162 -19.93 -3.89 23.05
N GLN A 163 -19.42 -5.11 22.86
CA GLN A 163 -19.81 -6.30 23.62
C GLN A 163 -19.53 -6.16 25.13
N ARG A 164 -18.45 -5.48 25.53
CA ARG A 164 -18.17 -5.24 26.96
C ARG A 164 -19.22 -4.37 27.65
N ASN A 165 -19.96 -3.57 26.88
CA ASN A 165 -21.00 -2.69 27.40
C ASN A 165 -22.39 -3.34 27.36
N VAL A 166 -22.51 -4.58 26.82
CA VAL A 166 -23.75 -5.33 26.78
C VAL A 166 -23.90 -6.09 28.10
N LYS A 167 -24.93 -5.77 28.85
CA LYS A 167 -25.33 -6.54 30.04
C LYS A 167 -26.38 -7.54 29.64
N ILE A 168 -26.07 -8.83 29.78
CA ILE A 168 -27.06 -9.89 29.63
C ILE A 168 -27.82 -9.96 30.94
N VAL A 169 -29.12 -9.85 30.88
CA VAL A 169 -30.03 -9.94 32.03
C VAL A 169 -31.09 -10.99 31.74
N ASP A 170 -31.63 -11.63 32.78
CA ASP A 170 -32.77 -12.50 32.65
C ASP A 170 -34.00 -11.69 32.25
N TYR A 171 -34.94 -12.36 31.54
CA TYR A 171 -36.18 -11.73 31.17
C TYR A 171 -37.01 -11.36 32.41
N GLU A 172 -37.45 -10.10 32.44
CA GLU A 172 -38.43 -9.61 33.39
C GLU A 172 -39.63 -8.99 32.64
N PRO A 173 -40.85 -9.02 33.20
CA PRO A 173 -42.04 -8.45 32.55
C PRO A 173 -41.90 -7.00 32.11
N LYS A 174 -41.08 -6.22 32.79
CA LYS A 174 -40.75 -4.81 32.43
C LYS A 174 -40.08 -4.66 31.06
N TYR A 175 -39.51 -5.74 30.52
CA TYR A 175 -38.83 -5.71 29.23
C TYR A 175 -39.72 -6.13 28.05
N ARG A 176 -41.00 -6.50 28.32
CA ARG A 176 -41.91 -7.04 27.31
C ARG A 176 -42.03 -6.14 26.08
N ASP A 177 -42.29 -4.85 26.28
CA ASP A 177 -42.54 -3.89 25.20
C ASP A 177 -41.27 -3.70 24.33
N TYR A 178 -40.08 -3.70 24.98
CA TYR A 178 -38.81 -3.64 24.26
C TYR A 178 -38.52 -4.91 23.49
N PHE A 179 -38.81 -6.07 24.06
CA PHE A 179 -38.65 -7.37 23.43
C PHE A 179 -39.53 -7.48 22.19
N GLU A 180 -40.81 -7.14 22.32
CA GLU A 180 -41.77 -7.09 21.22
C GLU A 180 -41.28 -6.14 20.09
N LYS A 181 -40.91 -4.92 20.45
CA LYS A 181 -40.42 -3.91 19.49
C LYS A 181 -39.18 -4.37 18.72
N LEU A 182 -38.22 -4.96 19.42
CA LEU A 182 -36.98 -5.44 18.81
C LEU A 182 -37.23 -6.62 17.87
N ASN A 183 -38.07 -7.58 18.27
CA ASN A 183 -38.39 -8.72 17.43
C ASN A 183 -39.19 -8.30 16.19
N LYS A 184 -40.20 -7.41 16.34
CA LYS A 184 -40.94 -6.86 15.20
C LYS A 184 -40.01 -6.13 14.22
N ALA A 185 -39.07 -5.32 14.70
CA ALA A 185 -38.09 -4.62 13.86
C ALA A 185 -37.17 -5.60 13.13
N TRP A 186 -36.71 -6.64 13.82
CA TRP A 186 -35.86 -7.67 13.23
C TRP A 186 -36.58 -8.49 12.16
N ILE A 187 -37.83 -8.92 12.45
CA ILE A 187 -38.66 -9.67 11.50
C ILE A 187 -38.93 -8.80 10.26
N ALA A 188 -39.33 -7.53 10.46
CA ALA A 188 -39.61 -6.62 9.34
C ALA A 188 -38.42 -6.31 8.45
N GLU A 189 -37.20 -6.42 8.98
CA GLU A 189 -35.95 -6.20 8.21
C GLU A 189 -35.61 -7.39 7.30
N TYR A 190 -35.86 -8.62 7.76
CA TYR A 190 -35.39 -9.84 7.08
C TYR A 190 -36.54 -10.72 6.57
N PHE A 191 -37.77 -10.52 7.01
CA PHE A 191 -38.94 -11.34 6.70
C PHE A 191 -40.22 -10.49 6.58
N VAL A 192 -41.29 -11.10 6.13
CA VAL A 192 -42.62 -10.48 6.15
C VAL A 192 -43.29 -10.86 7.47
N LEU A 193 -43.81 -9.86 8.23
CA LEU A 193 -44.56 -10.08 9.48
C LEU A 193 -45.88 -10.75 9.15
N GLU A 194 -46.05 -11.99 9.63
CA GLU A 194 -47.26 -12.78 9.46
C GLU A 194 -48.22 -12.57 10.67
N ASP A 195 -49.48 -12.97 10.51
CA ASP A 195 -50.49 -12.81 11.58
C ASP A 195 -50.15 -13.66 12.82
N LEU A 196 -49.46 -14.78 12.64
CA LEU A 196 -48.99 -15.62 13.74
C LEU A 196 -47.90 -14.88 14.56
N ASP A 197 -47.00 -14.18 13.93
CA ASP A 197 -45.95 -13.39 14.61
C ASP A 197 -46.58 -12.30 15.48
N ARG A 198 -47.66 -11.68 15.01
CA ARG A 198 -48.39 -10.64 15.75
C ARG A 198 -49.12 -11.17 16.98
N GLN A 199 -49.46 -12.48 17.01
CA GLN A 199 -50.13 -13.11 18.14
C GLN A 199 -49.15 -13.62 19.20
N ILE A 200 -47.90 -13.97 18.79
CA ILE A 200 -46.89 -14.54 19.67
C ILE A 200 -46.04 -13.46 20.33
N LEU A 201 -45.80 -12.35 19.64
CA LEU A 201 -45.02 -11.21 20.13
C LEU A 201 -45.87 -10.30 21.03
#